data_a2f5c2419119c2e555b63e108248d5b8
#
_entry.id   a2f5c2419119c2e555b63e108248d5b8
#
_cell.length_a   1.000
_cell.length_b   1.000
_cell.length_c   1.000
_cell.angle_alpha   90.00
_cell.angle_beta   90.00
_cell.angle_gamma   90.00
#
_symmetry.space_group_name_H-M   'P 1'
#
loop_
_entity.id
_entity.type
_entity.pdbx_description
1 polymer ?
#
loop_
_entity_poly.entity_id
_entity_poly.type
_entity_poly.pdbx_seq_one_letter_code
_entity_poly.pdbx_strand_id
1 'polypeptide(L)'
;MSELADFERLIAGDHGLCVASTLRPDGTIQSSLVNAGVLKHPVSGENVVGMVVRGGTRKLVNLRADPRMTVVVRVGWQWVTVEGSVWIVGPDDPVSGIDGEHLRVLLRAVFTAAGGTHDDWDEYDRVMAQDRRAVVLVSPDRVYGNG
;
A
#
# COMPACT_ATOMS: atom_id res chain seq x y z
N MET A 1 15.76 -9.15 -15.54
CA MET A 1 14.95 -7.92 -15.35
C MET A 1 13.81 -8.25 -14.41
N SER A 2 13.59 -7.40 -13.41
CA SER A 2 12.54 -7.64 -12.41
C SER A 2 11.21 -7.03 -12.84
N GLU A 3 10.13 -7.73 -12.51
CA GLU A 3 8.75 -7.32 -12.79
C GLU A 3 7.93 -7.31 -11.51
N LEU A 4 6.72 -6.75 -11.56
CA LEU A 4 5.83 -6.70 -10.40
C LEU A 4 5.52 -8.10 -9.85
N ALA A 5 5.44 -9.12 -10.71
CA ALA A 5 5.26 -10.49 -10.27
C ALA A 5 6.41 -10.97 -9.36
N ASP A 6 7.63 -10.50 -9.59
CA ASP A 6 8.77 -10.82 -8.72
C ASP A 6 8.63 -10.15 -7.36
N PHE A 7 8.15 -8.92 -7.32
CA PHE A 7 7.83 -8.23 -6.06
C PHE A 7 6.76 -9.01 -5.28
N GLU A 8 5.69 -9.41 -5.96
CA GLU A 8 4.59 -10.16 -5.35
C GLU A 8 5.09 -11.48 -4.76
N ARG A 9 5.93 -12.20 -5.49
CA ARG A 9 6.50 -13.46 -5.03
C ARG A 9 7.36 -13.27 -3.78
N LEU A 10 8.25 -12.28 -3.78
CA LEU A 10 9.13 -12.03 -2.65
C LEU A 10 8.38 -11.55 -1.41
N ILE A 11 7.42 -10.65 -1.57
CA ILE A 11 6.68 -10.10 -0.44
C ILE A 11 5.80 -11.16 0.23
N ALA A 12 5.25 -12.09 -0.55
CA ALA A 12 4.50 -13.22 -0.01
C ALA A 12 5.40 -14.13 0.85
N GLY A 13 6.68 -14.24 0.49
CA GLY A 13 7.67 -15.02 1.23
C GLY A 13 8.18 -14.34 2.51
N ASP A 14 7.82 -13.08 2.75
CA ASP A 14 8.25 -12.32 3.92
C ASP A 14 7.07 -11.70 4.67
N HIS A 15 5.97 -12.44 4.79
CA HIS A 15 4.78 -12.03 5.56
C HIS A 15 4.14 -10.73 5.08
N GLY A 16 4.32 -10.36 3.81
CA GLY A 16 3.80 -9.11 3.27
C GLY A 16 4.58 -7.86 3.73
N LEU A 17 5.76 -8.03 4.30
CA LEU A 17 6.53 -6.90 4.85
C LEU A 17 7.47 -6.31 3.80
N CYS A 18 7.46 -4.99 3.70
CA CYS A 18 8.39 -4.25 2.85
C CYS A 18 8.67 -2.88 3.46
N VAL A 19 9.71 -2.21 2.94
CA VAL A 19 10.07 -0.85 3.36
C VAL A 19 9.47 0.13 2.38
N ALA A 20 8.67 1.08 2.88
CA ALA A 20 8.08 2.14 2.10
C ALA A 20 8.79 3.47 2.40
N SER A 21 9.13 4.20 1.34
CA SER A 21 9.81 5.49 1.43
C SER A 21 8.99 6.57 0.76
N THR A 22 8.84 7.70 1.44
CA THR A 22 8.13 8.89 0.96
C THR A 22 9.01 10.12 1.14
N LEU A 23 8.64 11.22 0.50
CA LEU A 23 9.39 12.48 0.58
C LEU A 23 8.69 13.44 1.53
N ARG A 24 9.47 13.98 2.49
CA ARG A 24 9.02 15.10 3.31
C ARG A 24 9.02 16.39 2.49
N PRO A 25 8.28 17.43 2.93
CA PRO A 25 8.26 18.71 2.20
C PRO A 25 9.63 19.35 1.99
N ASP A 26 10.62 19.08 2.86
CA ASP A 26 11.97 19.60 2.72
C ASP A 26 12.86 18.76 1.78
N GLY A 27 12.30 17.73 1.15
CA GLY A 27 13.02 16.86 0.22
C GLY A 27 13.76 15.71 0.88
N THR A 28 13.75 15.60 2.21
CA THR A 28 14.35 14.45 2.90
C THR A 28 13.43 13.24 2.82
N ILE A 29 14.00 12.06 2.98
CA ILE A 29 13.28 10.78 2.80
C ILE A 29 12.87 10.24 4.16
N GLN A 30 11.61 9.80 4.25
CA GLN A 30 11.10 9.07 5.41
C GLN A 30 10.81 7.63 4.99
N SER A 31 11.32 6.68 5.76
CA SER A 31 11.12 5.25 5.49
C SER A 31 10.49 4.57 6.69
N SER A 32 9.64 3.57 6.42
CA SER A 32 8.99 2.77 7.45
C SER A 32 8.70 1.38 6.93
N LEU A 33 8.54 0.44 7.86
CA LEU A 33 8.10 -0.91 7.54
C LEU A 33 6.59 -0.91 7.38
N VAL A 34 6.10 -1.52 6.30
CA VAL A 34 4.67 -1.64 6.03
C VAL A 34 4.31 -3.07 5.64
N ASN A 35 3.03 -3.40 5.76
CA ASN A 35 2.49 -4.65 5.26
C ASN A 35 1.74 -4.32 3.96
N ALA A 36 2.11 -4.98 2.86
CA ALA A 36 1.57 -4.68 1.54
C ALA A 36 1.38 -5.94 0.71
N GLY A 37 0.61 -5.83 -0.35
CA GLY A 37 0.37 -6.90 -1.29
C GLY A 37 0.09 -6.34 -2.67
N VAL A 38 -0.07 -7.22 -3.65
CA VAL A 38 -0.40 -6.86 -5.02
C VAL A 38 -1.86 -7.20 -5.27
N LEU A 39 -2.60 -6.24 -5.82
CA LEU A 39 -4.01 -6.42 -6.17
C LEU A 39 -4.35 -5.53 -7.35
N LYS A 40 -5.57 -5.67 -7.87
CA LYS A 40 -6.05 -4.81 -8.95
C LYS A 40 -6.58 -3.50 -8.40
N HIS A 41 -6.20 -2.40 -9.03
CA HIS A 41 -6.73 -1.07 -8.73
C HIS A 41 -8.23 -1.06 -9.04
N PRO A 42 -9.09 -0.57 -8.12
CA PRO A 42 -10.54 -0.66 -8.29
C PRO A 42 -11.08 0.21 -9.44
N VAL A 43 -10.32 1.19 -9.90
CA VAL A 43 -10.72 2.09 -10.99
C VAL A 43 -10.06 1.69 -12.30
N SER A 44 -8.72 1.59 -12.33
CA SER A 44 -7.97 1.32 -13.56
C SER A 44 -7.91 -0.15 -13.96
N GLY A 45 -8.06 -1.06 -13.00
CA GLY A 45 -7.88 -2.49 -13.23
C GLY A 45 -6.41 -2.92 -13.33
N GLU A 46 -5.47 -2.00 -13.20
CA GLU A 46 -4.05 -2.33 -13.21
C GLU A 46 -3.63 -3.05 -11.93
N ASN A 47 -2.60 -3.88 -12.02
CA ASN A 47 -1.99 -4.47 -10.84
C ASN A 47 -1.15 -3.40 -10.14
N VAL A 48 -1.38 -3.24 -8.84
CA VAL A 48 -0.75 -2.20 -8.02
C VAL A 48 -0.29 -2.80 -6.69
N VAL A 49 0.62 -2.09 -6.01
CA VAL A 49 1.00 -2.43 -4.65
C VAL A 49 0.08 -1.67 -3.71
N GLY A 50 -0.61 -2.40 -2.83
CA GLY A 50 -1.57 -1.81 -1.90
C GLY A 50 -1.19 -2.01 -0.45
N MET A 51 -1.53 -1.02 0.38
CA MET A 51 -1.33 -1.07 1.82
C MET A 51 -2.43 -0.30 2.54
N VAL A 52 -2.68 -0.69 3.78
CA VAL A 52 -3.60 0.00 4.68
C VAL A 52 -2.76 0.84 5.64
N VAL A 53 -3.02 2.14 5.67
CA VAL A 53 -2.23 3.10 6.44
C VAL A 53 -3.11 3.79 7.46
N ARG A 54 -2.64 3.85 8.71
CA ARG A 54 -3.35 4.52 9.80
C ARG A 54 -3.49 6.01 9.53
N GLY A 55 -4.66 6.57 9.83
CA GLY A 55 -4.93 7.99 9.69
C GLY A 55 -4.01 8.86 10.56
N GLY A 56 -3.66 10.04 10.06
CA GLY A 56 -2.83 10.99 10.80
C GLY A 56 -1.33 10.69 10.79
N THR A 57 -0.87 9.67 10.04
CA THR A 57 0.55 9.36 9.98
C THR A 57 1.32 10.32 9.09
N ARG A 58 2.63 10.45 9.37
CA ARG A 58 3.53 11.28 8.54
C ARG A 58 3.53 10.82 7.08
N LYS A 59 3.44 9.53 6.85
CA LYS A 59 3.40 8.95 5.51
C LYS A 59 2.26 9.53 4.68
N LEU A 60 1.05 9.61 5.23
CA LEU A 60 -0.10 10.18 4.53
C LEU A 60 0.09 11.68 4.27
N VAL A 61 0.62 12.42 5.25
CA VAL A 61 0.92 13.85 5.08
C VAL A 61 1.89 14.05 3.92
N ASN A 62 2.96 13.25 3.87
CA ASN A 62 3.95 13.32 2.80
C ASN A 62 3.34 13.00 1.43
N LEU A 63 2.54 11.94 1.36
CA LEU A 63 1.93 11.50 0.10
C LEU A 63 0.89 12.47 -0.44
N ARG A 64 0.18 13.19 0.44
CA ARG A 64 -0.76 14.23 -0.02
C ARG A 64 -0.04 15.40 -0.67
N ALA A 65 1.15 15.73 -0.18
CA ALA A 65 1.98 16.81 -0.74
C ALA A 65 2.77 16.35 -1.96
N ASP A 66 3.29 15.13 -1.95
CA ASP A 66 4.08 14.55 -3.04
C ASP A 66 3.66 13.07 -3.20
N PRO A 67 2.78 12.77 -4.16
CA PRO A 67 2.17 11.44 -4.29
C PRO A 67 3.09 10.41 -4.95
N ARG A 68 4.34 10.33 -4.52
CA ARG A 68 5.31 9.34 -4.99
C ARG A 68 5.77 8.47 -3.83
N MET A 69 5.90 7.17 -4.09
CA MET A 69 6.36 6.21 -3.10
C MET A 69 7.27 5.18 -3.75
N THR A 70 8.27 4.79 -3.01
CA THR A 70 9.13 3.65 -3.35
C THR A 70 8.92 2.57 -2.30
N VAL A 71 8.74 1.33 -2.74
CA VAL A 71 8.67 0.18 -1.85
C VAL A 71 9.74 -0.82 -2.23
N VAL A 72 10.42 -1.38 -1.22
CA VAL A 72 11.48 -2.36 -1.41
C VAL A 72 11.17 -3.58 -0.57
N VAL A 73 11.17 -4.75 -1.21
CA VAL A 73 11.11 -6.03 -0.52
C VAL A 73 12.44 -6.76 -0.68
N ARG A 74 12.84 -7.46 0.36
CA ARG A 74 14.01 -8.33 0.28
C ARG A 74 13.75 -9.64 1.03
N VAL A 75 14.29 -10.72 0.48
CA VAL A 75 14.35 -12.02 1.13
C VAL A 75 15.77 -12.53 0.94
N GLY A 76 16.58 -12.50 1.99
CA GLY A 76 18.00 -12.76 1.86
C GLY A 76 18.67 -11.71 0.98
N TRP A 77 19.36 -12.15 -0.06
CA TRP A 77 20.01 -11.30 -1.05
C TRP A 77 19.11 -10.96 -2.25
N GLN A 78 17.94 -11.57 -2.34
CA GLN A 78 16.99 -11.22 -3.39
C GLN A 78 16.20 -9.97 -2.97
N TRP A 79 16.06 -9.03 -3.88
CA TRP A 79 15.30 -7.82 -3.63
C TRP A 79 14.64 -7.30 -4.90
N VAL A 80 13.53 -6.62 -4.74
CA VAL A 80 12.80 -5.94 -5.82
C VAL A 80 12.28 -4.60 -5.27
N THR A 81 12.45 -3.56 -6.07
CA THR A 81 11.96 -2.22 -5.79
C THR A 81 10.86 -1.85 -6.77
N VAL A 82 9.79 -1.26 -6.27
CA VAL A 82 8.72 -0.65 -7.07
C VAL A 82 8.66 0.83 -6.74
N GLU A 83 8.79 1.66 -7.79
CA GLU A 83 8.62 3.11 -7.67
C GLU A 83 7.38 3.51 -8.44
N GLY A 84 6.57 4.39 -7.87
CA GLY A 84 5.40 4.83 -8.59
C GLY A 84 4.65 5.97 -7.93
N SER A 85 3.60 6.39 -8.60
CA SER A 85 2.64 7.37 -8.10
C SER A 85 1.58 6.68 -7.26
N VAL A 86 1.06 7.41 -6.25
CA VAL A 86 0.08 6.87 -5.32
C VAL A 86 -1.30 7.45 -5.51
N TRP A 87 -2.29 6.60 -5.23
CA TRP A 87 -3.69 6.94 -5.11
C TRP A 87 -4.11 6.63 -3.68
N ILE A 88 -4.73 7.61 -3.01
CA ILE A 88 -5.15 7.49 -1.62
C ILE A 88 -6.66 7.58 -1.56
N VAL A 89 -7.29 6.68 -0.82
CA VAL A 89 -8.70 6.78 -0.49
C VAL A 89 -8.93 6.39 0.96
N GLY A 90 -9.68 7.21 1.67
CA GLY A 90 -9.98 6.98 3.08
C GLY A 90 -10.94 8.03 3.63
N PRO A 91 -11.24 7.98 4.94
CA PRO A 91 -12.16 8.96 5.55
C PRO A 91 -11.70 10.41 5.37
N ASP A 92 -10.40 10.64 5.36
CA ASP A 92 -9.82 11.98 5.21
C ASP A 92 -9.40 12.27 3.76
N ASP A 93 -9.58 11.31 2.85
CA ASP A 93 -9.22 11.42 1.45
C ASP A 93 -10.36 10.88 0.60
N PRO A 94 -11.49 11.60 0.52
CA PRO A 94 -12.66 11.13 -0.22
C PRO A 94 -12.39 11.13 -1.72
N VAL A 95 -12.87 10.07 -2.38
CA VAL A 95 -12.77 9.89 -3.83
C VAL A 95 -14.17 9.67 -4.39
N SER A 96 -14.52 10.38 -5.45
CA SER A 96 -15.80 10.23 -6.13
C SER A 96 -15.98 8.78 -6.60
N GLY A 97 -17.13 8.18 -6.31
CA GLY A 97 -17.43 6.80 -6.66
C GLY A 97 -17.01 5.77 -5.62
N ILE A 98 -16.28 6.18 -4.58
CA ILE A 98 -15.89 5.30 -3.48
C ILE A 98 -16.60 5.80 -2.22
N ASP A 99 -17.76 5.24 -1.92
CA ASP A 99 -18.50 5.55 -0.69
C ASP A 99 -17.95 4.72 0.49
N GLY A 100 -18.57 4.87 1.66
CA GLY A 100 -18.13 4.15 2.87
C GLY A 100 -18.18 2.64 2.72
N GLU A 101 -19.16 2.11 2.01
CA GLU A 101 -19.28 0.67 1.77
C GLU A 101 -18.18 0.16 0.82
N HIS A 102 -17.92 0.90 -0.26
CA HIS A 102 -16.85 0.55 -1.19
C HIS A 102 -15.48 0.63 -0.50
N LEU A 103 -15.27 1.63 0.36
CA LEU A 103 -14.04 1.75 1.13
C LEU A 103 -13.87 0.57 2.09
N ARG A 104 -14.94 0.16 2.76
CA ARG A 104 -14.91 -0.98 3.67
C ARG A 104 -14.46 -2.26 2.95
N VAL A 105 -15.04 -2.52 1.78
CA VAL A 105 -14.69 -3.68 0.96
C VAL A 105 -13.24 -3.59 0.48
N LEU A 106 -12.81 -2.41 0.06
CA LEU A 106 -11.44 -2.20 -0.43
C LEU A 106 -10.40 -2.38 0.68
N LEU A 107 -10.66 -1.89 1.89
CA LEU A 107 -9.79 -2.11 3.04
C LEU A 107 -9.59 -3.60 3.33
N ARG A 108 -10.66 -4.39 3.28
CA ARG A 108 -10.57 -5.84 3.43
C ARG A 108 -9.75 -6.49 2.31
N ALA A 109 -9.96 -6.05 1.07
CA ALA A 109 -9.25 -6.60 -0.08
C ALA A 109 -7.74 -6.33 0.00
N VAL A 110 -7.34 -5.13 0.40
CA VAL A 110 -5.92 -4.78 0.57
C VAL A 110 -5.30 -5.58 1.70
N PHE A 111 -5.98 -5.69 2.83
CA PHE A 111 -5.52 -6.48 3.97
C PHE A 111 -5.30 -7.95 3.57
N THR A 112 -6.23 -8.52 2.84
CA THR A 112 -6.13 -9.91 2.36
C THR A 112 -4.99 -10.07 1.37
N ALA A 113 -4.83 -9.14 0.44
CA ALA A 113 -3.73 -9.17 -0.54
C ALA A 113 -2.36 -9.09 0.14
N ALA A 114 -2.28 -8.40 1.27
CA ALA A 114 -1.06 -8.30 2.07
C ALA A 114 -0.80 -9.57 2.93
N GLY A 115 -1.60 -10.60 2.76
CA GLY A 115 -1.44 -11.86 3.49
C GLY A 115 -2.20 -11.92 4.81
N GLY A 116 -3.03 -10.92 5.10
CA GLY A 116 -3.80 -10.87 6.32
C GLY A 116 -4.99 -11.81 6.31
N THR A 117 -5.33 -12.33 7.48
CA THR A 117 -6.54 -13.11 7.71
C THR A 117 -7.24 -12.59 8.96
N HIS A 118 -8.56 -12.68 8.99
CA HIS A 118 -9.32 -12.23 10.14
C HIS A 118 -10.53 -13.13 10.33
N ASP A 119 -10.85 -13.48 11.57
CA ASP A 119 -11.99 -14.32 11.90
C ASP A 119 -13.23 -13.52 12.30
N ASP A 120 -13.11 -12.20 12.42
CA ASP A 120 -14.22 -11.30 12.76
C ASP A 120 -14.11 -10.01 11.93
N TRP A 121 -14.72 -10.02 10.74
CA TRP A 121 -14.66 -8.88 9.83
C TRP A 121 -15.41 -7.65 10.36
N ASP A 122 -16.43 -7.83 11.19
CA ASP A 122 -17.15 -6.69 11.78
C ASP A 122 -16.24 -5.94 12.74
N GLU A 123 -15.45 -6.65 13.54
CA GLU A 123 -14.44 -6.04 14.40
C GLU A 123 -13.35 -5.34 13.57
N TYR A 124 -12.87 -5.99 12.51
CA TYR A 124 -11.91 -5.40 11.60
C TYR A 124 -12.41 -4.06 11.06
N ASP A 125 -13.64 -4.02 10.53
CA ASP A 125 -14.23 -2.83 9.96
C ASP A 125 -14.32 -1.70 11.00
N ARG A 126 -14.72 -2.03 12.24
CA ARG A 126 -14.83 -1.08 13.32
C ARG A 126 -13.48 -0.46 13.67
N VAL A 127 -12.43 -1.28 13.76
CA VAL A 127 -11.07 -0.81 14.06
C VAL A 127 -10.54 0.06 12.92
N MET A 128 -10.77 -0.32 11.66
CA MET A 128 -10.35 0.48 10.50
C MET A 128 -10.99 1.86 10.52
N ALA A 129 -12.29 1.92 10.83
CA ALA A 129 -13.00 3.20 10.94
C ALA A 129 -12.50 4.04 12.12
N GLN A 130 -12.28 3.41 13.27
CA GLN A 130 -11.78 4.07 14.47
C GLN A 130 -10.38 4.66 14.26
N ASP A 131 -9.50 3.93 13.60
CA ASP A 131 -8.14 4.35 13.29
C ASP A 131 -8.08 5.28 12.07
N ARG A 132 -9.20 5.54 11.41
CA ARG A 132 -9.30 6.34 10.19
C ARG A 132 -8.33 5.85 9.12
N ARG A 133 -8.27 4.54 8.93
CA ARG A 133 -7.36 3.91 7.98
C ARG A 133 -7.67 4.31 6.54
N ALA A 134 -6.61 4.53 5.77
CA ALA A 134 -6.70 4.82 4.35
C ALA A 134 -6.07 3.68 3.55
N VAL A 135 -6.56 3.50 2.34
CA VAL A 135 -5.93 2.63 1.34
C VAL A 135 -4.96 3.49 0.53
N VAL A 136 -3.72 3.00 0.40
CA VAL A 136 -2.69 3.60 -0.45
C VAL A 136 -2.34 2.58 -1.52
N LEU A 137 -2.50 2.95 -2.78
CA LEU A 137 -2.17 2.11 -3.93
C LEU A 137 -1.05 2.76 -4.72
N VAL A 138 0.02 2.00 -5.00
CA VAL A 138 1.16 2.44 -5.78
C VAL A 138 1.06 1.86 -7.18
N SER A 139 0.91 2.73 -8.17
CA SER A 139 0.93 2.33 -9.59
C SER A 139 2.39 2.26 -10.05
N PRO A 140 2.88 1.08 -10.50
CA PRO A 140 4.28 0.92 -10.82
C PRO A 140 4.69 1.74 -12.04
N ASP A 141 5.65 2.66 -11.88
CA ASP A 141 6.31 3.35 -12.97
C ASP A 141 7.62 2.66 -13.33
N ARG A 142 8.33 2.14 -12.31
CA ARG A 142 9.57 1.37 -12.48
C ARG A 142 9.58 0.20 -11.51
N VAL A 143 10.05 -0.93 -12.01
CA VAL A 143 10.30 -2.12 -11.19
C VAL A 143 11.70 -2.62 -11.52
N TYR A 144 12.53 -2.79 -10.49
CA TYR A 144 13.91 -3.25 -10.68
C TYR A 144 14.39 -4.01 -9.46
N GLY A 145 15.45 -4.79 -9.64
CA GLY A 145 16.04 -5.60 -8.58
C GLY A 145 16.84 -6.75 -9.15
N ASN A 146 17.04 -7.78 -8.32
CA ASN A 146 17.71 -9.02 -8.71
C ASN A 146 16.84 -10.25 -8.48
N GLY A 147 15.61 -10.00 -8.07
CA GLY A 147 14.65 -11.07 -7.79
C GLY A 147 13.87 -11.58 -8.98
#